data_50c7129a4ef0863abd54fbd282284584
#
_entry.id   50c7129a4ef0863abd54fbd282284584
#
_cell.length_a   1.000
_cell.length_b   1.000
_cell.length_c   1.000
_cell.angle_alpha   90.00
_cell.angle_beta   90.00
_cell.angle_gamma   90.00
#
_symmetry.space_group_name_H-M   'P 1'
#
loop_
_entity.id
_entity.type
_entity.pdbx_description
1 polymer ?
#
loop_
_entity_poly.entity_id
_entity_poly.type
_entity_poly.pdbx_seq_one_letter_code
_entity_poly.pdbx_strand_id
1 'polypeptide(L)'
;KSTDVMLFHLHINFLNGASSTPSFLVNIIVMSCMIYFCVNATAIYSQDAKVRHQRPNLLLLLAFSMICLAPMFTVLSIDYARTFTYAAISSYIIFFTLKEEELQSIFPTKAYYISNKILSTCDKYIKPTKGKILFIMMFVGLSQCTGMGFIESVKSGQIGTILRIIYHHFL
;
A
#
# COMPACT_ATOMS: atom_id res chain seq x y z
N LYS A 1 -26.89 3.61 17.11
CA LYS A 1 -26.64 2.91 15.80
C LYS A 1 -25.25 3.22 15.20
N SER A 2 -24.80 4.49 15.14
CA SER A 2 -23.46 4.80 14.56
C SER A 2 -22.32 4.35 15.46
N THR A 3 -22.44 4.48 16.77
CA THR A 3 -21.45 4.06 17.75
C THR A 3 -21.26 2.54 17.77
N ASP A 4 -22.35 1.79 17.57
CA ASP A 4 -22.31 0.32 17.52
C ASP A 4 -21.55 -0.17 16.29
N VAL A 5 -21.69 0.51 15.15
CA VAL A 5 -20.94 0.20 13.92
C VAL A 5 -19.46 0.49 14.10
N MET A 6 -19.11 1.63 14.73
CA MET A 6 -17.71 1.97 15.03
C MET A 6 -17.07 0.95 15.97
N LEU A 7 -17.77 0.56 17.05
CA LEU A 7 -17.30 -0.45 17.99
C LEU A 7 -17.14 -1.82 17.33
N PHE A 8 -18.05 -2.19 16.43
CA PHE A 8 -17.97 -3.40 15.65
C PHE A 8 -16.72 -3.43 14.74
N HIS A 9 -16.45 -2.35 14.01
CA HIS A 9 -15.25 -2.27 13.17
C HIS A 9 -13.96 -2.25 14.00
N LEU A 10 -13.96 -1.53 15.12
CA LEU A 10 -12.82 -1.52 16.03
C LEU A 10 -12.57 -2.94 16.57
N HIS A 11 -13.63 -3.65 16.97
CA HIS A 11 -13.53 -5.01 17.46
C HIS A 11 -13.00 -5.98 16.41
N ILE A 12 -13.50 -5.92 15.18
CA ILE A 12 -13.01 -6.76 14.08
C ILE A 12 -11.55 -6.44 13.76
N ASN A 13 -11.20 -5.17 13.65
CA ASN A 13 -9.87 -4.77 13.20
C ASN A 13 -8.78 -4.99 14.25
N PHE A 14 -9.09 -4.87 15.54
CA PHE A 14 -8.11 -4.93 16.63
C PHE A 14 -8.26 -6.14 17.55
N LEU A 15 -9.48 -6.58 17.86
CA LEU A 15 -9.73 -7.56 18.89
C LEU A 15 -9.98 -8.97 18.35
N ASN A 16 -10.73 -9.14 17.28
CA ASN A 16 -10.91 -10.44 16.65
C ASN A 16 -9.66 -10.92 15.89
N GLY A 17 -8.76 -10.03 15.56
CA GLY A 17 -7.45 -10.38 15.02
C GLY A 17 -6.52 -11.05 16.05
N ALA A 18 -6.88 -11.08 17.33
CA ALA A 18 -6.04 -11.66 18.38
C ALA A 18 -6.05 -13.20 18.41
N SER A 19 -6.97 -13.86 17.74
CA SER A 19 -7.04 -15.32 17.69
C SER A 19 -6.26 -15.97 16.55
N SER A 20 -5.83 -15.18 15.56
CA SER A 20 -4.97 -15.63 14.47
C SER A 20 -4.03 -14.50 14.11
N THR A 21 -2.73 -14.74 14.13
CA THR A 21 -1.65 -13.84 13.79
C THR A 21 -2.11 -12.44 13.38
N PRO A 22 -1.70 -11.38 14.00
CA PRO A 22 -2.40 -10.09 13.97
C PRO A 22 -2.60 -9.64 12.52
N SER A 23 -3.80 -9.80 11.99
CA SER A 23 -4.17 -9.39 10.62
C SER A 23 -3.78 -7.93 10.39
N PHE A 24 -3.78 -7.13 11.44
CA PHE A 24 -3.30 -5.76 11.45
C PHE A 24 -1.81 -5.64 11.07
N LEU A 25 -0.91 -6.45 11.65
CA LEU A 25 0.52 -6.41 11.31
C LEU A 25 0.76 -6.86 9.87
N VAL A 26 0.05 -7.89 9.43
CA VAL A 26 0.14 -8.35 8.04
C VAL A 26 -0.33 -7.27 7.08
N ASN A 27 -1.43 -6.59 7.39
CA ASN A 27 -1.94 -5.49 6.57
C ASN A 27 -0.95 -4.32 6.51
N ILE A 28 -0.31 -3.93 7.63
CA ILE A 28 0.73 -2.89 7.63
C ILE A 28 1.92 -3.30 6.76
N ILE A 29 2.40 -4.54 6.87
CA ILE A 29 3.52 -5.04 6.07
C ILE A 29 3.15 -4.99 4.59
N VAL A 30 1.99 -5.51 4.22
CA VAL A 30 1.52 -5.50 2.83
C VAL A 30 1.39 -4.08 2.29
N MET A 31 0.79 -3.16 3.05
CA MET A 31 0.67 -1.77 2.64
C MET A 31 2.01 -1.08 2.50
N SER A 32 2.96 -1.34 3.40
CA SER A 32 4.32 -0.82 3.30
C SER A 32 5.03 -1.33 2.03
N CYS A 33 4.85 -2.61 1.71
CA CYS A 33 5.34 -3.18 0.45
C CYS A 33 4.67 -2.51 -0.76
N MET A 34 3.36 -2.29 -0.72
CA MET A 34 2.62 -1.63 -1.79
C MET A 34 3.13 -0.20 -2.04
N ILE A 35 3.33 0.58 -0.97
CA ILE A 35 3.91 1.93 -1.05
C ILE A 35 5.28 1.88 -1.74
N TYR A 36 6.16 0.98 -1.28
CA TYR A 36 7.48 0.81 -1.88
C TYR A 36 7.40 0.47 -3.37
N PHE A 37 6.51 -0.45 -3.77
CA PHE A 37 6.34 -0.80 -5.18
C PHE A 37 5.72 0.31 -6.01
N CYS A 38 4.76 1.08 -5.48
CA CYS A 38 4.21 2.25 -6.14
C CYS A 38 5.28 3.31 -6.45
N VAL A 39 6.13 3.64 -5.46
CA VAL A 39 7.23 4.58 -5.63
C VAL A 39 8.21 4.10 -6.70
N ASN A 40 8.55 2.83 -6.69
CA ASN A 40 9.49 2.25 -7.67
C ASN A 40 8.87 2.10 -9.05
N ALA A 41 7.59 1.75 -9.16
CA ALA A 41 6.87 1.71 -10.42
C ALA A 41 6.94 3.08 -11.12
N THR A 42 6.59 4.13 -10.37
CA THR A 42 6.64 5.50 -10.88
C THR A 42 8.04 5.87 -11.38
N ALA A 43 9.09 5.54 -10.63
CA ALA A 43 10.47 5.85 -11.00
C ALA A 43 11.00 5.04 -12.21
N ILE A 44 10.55 3.79 -12.36
CA ILE A 44 11.01 2.89 -13.42
C ILE A 44 10.26 3.15 -14.74
N TYR A 45 8.96 3.43 -14.67
CA TYR A 45 8.14 3.67 -15.86
C TYR A 45 8.17 5.12 -16.31
N SER A 46 8.46 6.08 -15.43
CA SER A 46 8.66 7.46 -15.83
C SER A 46 10.00 7.64 -16.55
N GLN A 47 9.98 8.32 -17.68
CA GLN A 47 11.19 8.74 -18.38
C GLN A 47 11.80 10.03 -17.79
N ASP A 48 11.07 10.70 -16.90
CA ASP A 48 11.46 11.96 -16.29
C ASP A 48 12.49 11.73 -15.17
N ALA A 49 13.64 12.37 -15.29
CA ALA A 49 14.69 12.36 -14.28
C ALA A 49 14.21 12.97 -12.94
N LYS A 50 13.32 13.97 -13.01
CA LYS A 50 12.69 14.58 -11.82
C LYS A 50 12.00 13.54 -10.95
N VAL A 51 11.20 12.67 -11.56
CA VAL A 51 10.46 11.63 -10.83
C VAL A 51 11.40 10.68 -10.10
N ARG A 52 12.51 10.30 -10.73
CA ARG A 52 13.52 9.43 -10.08
C ARG A 52 14.20 10.12 -8.90
N HIS A 53 14.50 11.40 -9.01
CA HIS A 53 15.14 12.16 -7.93
C HIS A 53 14.18 12.41 -6.76
N GLN A 54 12.90 12.61 -7.06
CA GLN A 54 11.85 12.93 -6.07
C GLN A 54 11.18 11.70 -5.43
N ARG A 55 11.71 10.47 -5.63
CA ARG A 55 11.21 9.25 -4.98
C ARG A 55 10.99 9.36 -3.47
N PRO A 56 11.92 9.98 -2.69
CA PRO A 56 11.72 10.15 -1.25
C PRO A 56 10.49 10.99 -0.90
N ASN A 57 10.19 12.02 -1.67
CA ASN A 57 9.01 12.86 -1.47
C ASN A 57 7.72 12.11 -1.79
N LEU A 58 7.70 11.29 -2.85
CA LEU A 58 6.56 10.45 -3.16
C LEU A 58 6.32 9.41 -2.04
N LEU A 59 7.39 8.82 -1.49
CA LEU A 59 7.27 7.92 -0.34
C LEU A 59 6.66 8.64 0.87
N LEU A 60 7.10 9.85 1.16
CA LEU A 60 6.56 10.64 2.27
C LEU A 60 5.10 11.02 2.07
N LEU A 61 4.71 11.42 0.85
CA LEU A 61 3.30 11.72 0.52
C LEU A 61 2.41 10.50 0.72
N LEU A 62 2.82 9.34 0.20
CA LEU A 62 2.07 8.10 0.36
C LEU A 62 1.97 7.69 1.83
N ALA A 63 3.08 7.72 2.57
CA ALA A 63 3.09 7.40 4.00
C ALA A 63 2.23 8.37 4.81
N PHE A 64 2.32 9.67 4.54
CA PHE A 64 1.53 10.70 5.22
C PHE A 64 0.03 10.53 4.92
N SER A 65 -0.34 10.31 3.66
CA SER A 65 -1.74 10.05 3.28
C SER A 65 -2.29 8.82 4.00
N MET A 66 -1.48 7.76 4.13
CA MET A 66 -1.88 6.57 4.88
C MET A 66 -2.07 6.86 6.37
N ILE A 67 -1.20 7.68 6.99
CA ILE A 67 -1.37 8.09 8.39
C ILE A 67 -2.63 8.94 8.57
N CYS A 68 -2.90 9.87 7.67
CA CYS A 68 -4.12 10.69 7.70
C CYS A 68 -5.39 9.85 7.55
N LEU A 69 -5.34 8.77 6.78
CA LEU A 69 -6.46 7.85 6.59
C LEU A 69 -6.49 6.72 7.62
N ALA A 70 -5.53 6.67 8.57
CA ALA A 70 -5.50 5.64 9.61
C ALA A 70 -6.82 5.49 10.38
N PRO A 71 -7.55 6.56 10.76
CA PRO A 71 -8.87 6.42 11.40
C PRO A 71 -9.88 5.69 10.50
N MET A 72 -9.82 5.87 9.20
CA MET A 72 -10.70 5.16 8.27
C MET A 72 -10.40 3.68 8.22
N PHE A 73 -9.12 3.29 8.24
CA PHE A 73 -8.72 1.88 8.25
C PHE A 73 -9.09 1.17 9.56
N THR A 74 -9.07 1.90 10.67
CA THR A 74 -9.21 1.29 12.00
C THR A 74 -10.64 1.27 12.50
N VAL A 75 -11.41 2.33 12.22
CA VAL A 75 -12.72 2.59 12.85
C VAL A 75 -13.87 2.56 11.84
N LEU A 76 -13.66 3.06 10.62
CA LEU A 76 -14.77 3.31 9.69
C LEU A 76 -14.88 2.26 8.57
N SER A 77 -13.82 1.54 8.25
CA SER A 77 -13.84 0.64 7.10
C SER A 77 -12.96 -0.59 7.30
N ILE A 78 -13.40 -1.70 6.77
CA ILE A 78 -12.63 -2.95 6.60
C ILE A 78 -12.00 -3.01 5.19
N ASP A 79 -12.30 -2.05 4.33
CA ASP A 79 -11.85 -2.05 2.93
C ASP A 79 -10.51 -1.32 2.78
N TYR A 80 -9.44 -2.02 3.15
CA TYR A 80 -8.07 -1.51 3.06
C TYR A 80 -7.64 -1.19 1.63
N ALA A 81 -8.08 -1.99 0.67
CA ALA A 81 -7.66 -1.82 -0.73
C ALA A 81 -8.21 -0.52 -1.33
N ARG A 82 -9.49 -0.23 -1.07
CA ARG A 82 -10.13 1.00 -1.55
C ARG A 82 -9.52 2.24 -0.90
N THR A 83 -9.32 2.19 0.41
CA THR A 83 -8.72 3.31 1.15
C THR A 83 -7.27 3.55 0.72
N PHE A 84 -6.49 2.48 0.48
CA PHE A 84 -5.16 2.60 -0.10
C PHE A 84 -5.19 3.25 -1.48
N THR A 85 -6.14 2.88 -2.33
CA THR A 85 -6.29 3.47 -3.67
C THR A 85 -6.54 4.97 -3.59
N TYR A 86 -7.40 5.42 -2.69
CA TYR A 86 -7.65 6.86 -2.49
C TYR A 86 -6.39 7.58 -2.00
N ALA A 87 -5.66 7.02 -1.03
CA ALA A 87 -4.40 7.57 -0.56
C ALA A 87 -3.36 7.69 -1.68
N ALA A 88 -3.25 6.64 -2.50
CA ALA A 88 -2.32 6.61 -3.61
C ALA A 88 -2.68 7.66 -4.67
N ILE A 89 -3.94 7.71 -5.11
CA ILE A 89 -4.39 8.68 -6.12
C ILE A 89 -4.15 10.11 -5.62
N SER A 90 -4.55 10.45 -4.39
CA SER A 90 -4.34 11.78 -3.81
C SER A 90 -2.85 12.14 -3.77
N SER A 91 -2.00 11.21 -3.34
CA SER A 91 -0.55 11.43 -3.29
C SER A 91 0.06 11.64 -4.68
N TYR A 92 -0.39 10.90 -5.69
CA TYR A 92 0.05 11.07 -7.07
C TYR A 92 -0.40 12.41 -7.64
N ILE A 93 -1.64 12.82 -7.41
CA ILE A 93 -2.13 14.14 -7.86
C ILE A 93 -1.24 15.25 -7.29
N ILE A 94 -0.98 15.23 -5.99
CA ILE A 94 -0.10 16.21 -5.34
C ILE A 94 1.30 16.16 -5.93
N PHE A 95 1.88 14.97 -6.06
CA PHE A 95 3.24 14.77 -6.56
C PHE A 95 3.44 15.29 -7.98
N PHE A 96 2.48 15.09 -8.88
CA PHE A 96 2.58 15.54 -10.27
C PHE A 96 2.15 16.99 -10.49
N THR A 97 1.33 17.53 -9.58
CA THR A 97 0.84 18.92 -9.70
C THR A 97 1.85 19.94 -9.14
N LEU A 98 2.49 19.60 -8.02
CA LEU A 98 3.41 20.53 -7.36
C LEU A 98 4.78 20.56 -8.01
N LYS A 99 5.43 21.74 -7.96
CA LYS A 99 6.83 21.92 -8.35
C LYS A 99 7.75 21.24 -7.33
N GLU A 100 8.98 21.00 -7.76
CA GLU A 100 9.99 20.35 -6.93
C GLU A 100 10.27 21.11 -5.63
N GLU A 101 10.38 22.42 -5.71
CA GLU A 101 10.62 23.31 -4.56
C GLU A 101 9.48 23.24 -3.55
N GLU A 102 8.24 23.22 -4.05
CA GLU A 102 7.04 23.08 -3.22
C GLU A 102 6.98 21.73 -2.53
N LEU A 103 7.28 20.64 -3.25
CA LEU A 103 7.34 19.29 -2.69
C LEU A 103 8.40 19.17 -1.58
N GLN A 104 9.56 19.80 -1.77
CA GLN A 104 10.62 19.80 -0.75
C GLN A 104 10.24 20.62 0.49
N SER A 105 9.38 21.63 0.35
CA SER A 105 8.91 22.45 1.47
C SER A 105 7.83 21.79 2.34
N ILE A 106 7.12 20.79 1.81
CA ILE A 106 6.03 20.10 2.53
C ILE A 106 6.55 19.36 3.77
N PHE A 107 7.71 18.71 3.64
CA PHE A 107 8.25 17.87 4.69
C PHE A 107 9.58 18.41 5.21
N PRO A 108 9.85 18.25 6.53
CA PRO A 108 11.13 18.65 7.08
C PRO A 108 12.27 17.84 6.48
N THR A 109 13.44 18.46 6.33
CA THR A 109 14.63 17.86 5.72
C THR A 109 15.02 16.52 6.38
N LYS A 110 14.79 16.39 7.69
CA LYS A 110 15.02 15.12 8.41
C LYS A 110 14.14 13.99 7.89
N ALA A 111 12.86 14.26 7.57
CA ALA A 111 11.95 13.26 7.03
C ALA A 111 12.41 12.81 5.65
N TYR A 112 12.82 13.74 4.79
CA TYR A 112 13.40 13.43 3.48
C TYR A 112 14.62 12.51 3.60
N TYR A 113 15.54 12.81 4.53
CA TYR A 113 16.72 11.97 4.75
C TYR A 113 16.36 10.55 5.20
N ILE A 114 15.41 10.42 6.13
CA ILE A 114 14.92 9.12 6.59
C ILE A 114 14.29 8.34 5.45
N SER A 115 13.42 8.99 4.66
CA SER A 115 12.76 8.39 3.50
C SER A 115 13.79 7.88 2.48
N ASN A 116 14.80 8.68 2.16
CA ASN A 116 15.86 8.29 1.25
C ASN A 116 16.68 7.09 1.79
N LYS A 117 16.96 7.06 3.08
CA LYS A 117 17.64 5.94 3.75
C LYS A 117 16.80 4.66 3.70
N ILE A 118 15.50 4.76 3.91
CA ILE A 118 14.57 3.62 3.80
C ILE A 118 14.60 3.07 2.37
N LEU A 119 14.42 3.93 1.36
CA LEU A 119 14.43 3.51 -0.05
C LEU A 119 15.74 2.85 -0.44
N SER A 120 16.89 3.44 -0.08
CA SER A 120 18.21 2.89 -0.40
C SER A 120 18.43 1.54 0.26
N THR A 121 17.94 1.36 1.48
CA THR A 121 18.00 0.07 2.19
C THR A 121 17.12 -0.97 1.51
N CYS A 122 15.87 -0.63 1.20
CA CYS A 122 14.97 -1.53 0.50
C CYS A 122 15.49 -1.91 -0.90
N ASP A 123 16.02 -0.95 -1.65
CA ASP A 123 16.60 -1.18 -2.98
C ASP A 123 17.78 -2.16 -2.94
N LYS A 124 18.56 -2.14 -1.86
CA LYS A 124 19.67 -3.07 -1.66
C LYS A 124 19.21 -4.54 -1.55
N TYR A 125 18.09 -4.77 -0.87
CA TYR A 125 17.59 -6.13 -0.63
C TYR A 125 16.61 -6.62 -1.70
N ILE A 126 15.73 -5.75 -2.17
CA ILE A 126 14.60 -6.15 -3.04
C ILE A 126 14.94 -5.98 -4.52
N LYS A 127 15.81 -5.01 -4.90
CA LYS A 127 16.18 -4.66 -6.28
C LYS A 127 14.96 -4.62 -7.20
N PRO A 128 14.20 -3.52 -7.21
CA PRO A 128 12.98 -3.42 -8.00
C PRO A 128 13.30 -3.54 -9.50
N THR A 129 12.64 -4.45 -10.17
CA THR A 129 12.73 -4.63 -11.63
C THR A 129 11.35 -4.48 -12.26
N LYS A 130 11.30 -4.11 -13.54
CA LYS A 130 10.03 -3.99 -14.28
C LYS A 130 9.17 -5.24 -14.14
N GLY A 131 9.75 -6.42 -14.28
CA GLY A 131 9.05 -7.69 -14.16
C GLY A 131 8.48 -7.94 -12.75
N LYS A 132 9.25 -7.67 -11.70
CA LYS A 132 8.78 -7.80 -10.31
C LYS A 132 7.63 -6.85 -10.00
N ILE A 133 7.74 -5.60 -10.46
CA ILE A 133 6.69 -4.60 -10.26
C ILE A 133 5.42 -5.01 -10.99
N LEU A 134 5.53 -5.40 -12.26
CA LEU A 134 4.39 -5.87 -13.05
C LEU A 134 3.73 -7.08 -12.41
N PHE A 135 4.51 -8.07 -11.97
CA PHE A 135 4.01 -9.26 -11.27
C PHE A 135 3.21 -8.88 -10.01
N ILE A 136 3.75 -7.99 -9.19
CA ILE A 136 3.07 -7.55 -7.96
C ILE A 136 1.82 -6.74 -8.28
N MET A 137 1.86 -5.84 -9.27
CA MET A 137 0.69 -5.09 -9.70
C MET A 137 -0.42 -6.00 -10.21
N MET A 138 -0.09 -7.03 -10.99
CA MET A 138 -1.05 -8.04 -11.44
C MET A 138 -1.60 -8.85 -10.26
N PHE A 139 -0.74 -9.29 -9.36
CA PHE A 139 -1.13 -10.10 -8.20
C PHE A 139 -2.06 -9.34 -7.26
N VAL A 140 -1.74 -8.08 -6.98
CA VAL A 140 -2.53 -7.23 -6.06
C VAL A 140 -3.74 -6.60 -6.76
N GLY A 141 -3.57 -6.14 -8.00
CA GLY A 141 -4.64 -5.48 -8.75
C GLY A 141 -5.79 -6.40 -9.17
N LEU A 142 -5.55 -7.71 -9.20
CA LEU A 142 -6.58 -8.73 -9.50
C LEU A 142 -7.33 -9.22 -8.26
N SER A 143 -6.96 -8.77 -7.06
CA SER A 143 -7.67 -9.10 -5.84
C SER A 143 -9.02 -8.37 -5.79
N GLN A 144 -10.11 -9.12 -5.61
CA GLN A 144 -11.44 -8.52 -5.45
C GLN A 144 -11.56 -7.92 -4.05
N CYS A 145 -12.09 -6.70 -3.96
CA CYS A 145 -12.46 -6.07 -2.69
C CYS A 145 -13.75 -6.71 -2.17
N THR A 146 -13.62 -7.75 -1.36
CA THR A 146 -14.79 -8.47 -0.81
C THR A 146 -15.15 -8.06 0.61
N GLY A 147 -14.61 -6.94 1.13
CA GLY A 147 -14.78 -6.54 2.54
C GLY A 147 -14.06 -7.47 3.53
N MET A 148 -13.36 -8.46 3.03
CA MET A 148 -12.52 -9.39 3.81
C MET A 148 -11.10 -8.85 3.91
N GLY A 149 -10.33 -9.37 4.85
CA GLY A 149 -8.91 -9.00 5.00
C GLY A 149 -8.13 -9.27 3.71
N PHE A 150 -7.02 -8.56 3.51
CA PHE A 150 -6.22 -8.63 2.28
C PHE A 150 -5.83 -10.07 1.89
N ILE A 151 -5.50 -10.92 2.86
CA ILE A 151 -5.15 -12.33 2.63
C ILE A 151 -6.34 -13.10 2.06
N GLU A 152 -7.54 -12.86 2.56
CA GLU A 152 -8.76 -13.49 2.06
C GLU A 152 -9.16 -12.96 0.69
N SER A 153 -8.95 -11.68 0.44
CA SER A 153 -9.13 -11.09 -0.89
C SER A 153 -8.17 -11.70 -1.92
N VAL A 154 -6.93 -11.99 -1.56
CA VAL A 154 -5.98 -12.70 -2.42
C VAL A 154 -6.40 -14.16 -2.63
N LYS A 155 -6.85 -14.86 -1.58
CA LYS A 155 -7.33 -16.24 -1.68
C LYS A 155 -8.60 -16.39 -2.51
N SER A 156 -9.53 -15.45 -2.42
CA SER A 156 -10.80 -15.44 -3.16
C SER A 156 -10.67 -14.77 -4.52
N GLY A 157 -9.58 -14.06 -4.81
CA GLY A 157 -9.29 -13.43 -6.08
C GLY A 157 -9.05 -14.42 -7.21
N GLN A 158 -8.93 -13.90 -8.43
CA GLN A 158 -8.76 -14.73 -9.65
C GLN A 158 -7.52 -15.63 -9.56
N ILE A 159 -6.41 -15.13 -9.01
CA ILE A 159 -5.18 -15.91 -8.84
C ILE A 159 -5.38 -17.05 -7.83
N GLY A 160 -6.00 -16.78 -6.70
CA GLY A 160 -6.34 -17.81 -5.71
C GLY A 160 -7.25 -18.88 -6.28
N THR A 161 -8.20 -18.49 -7.11
CA THR A 161 -9.10 -19.41 -7.82
C THR A 161 -8.33 -20.27 -8.82
N ILE A 162 -7.46 -19.67 -9.64
CA ILE A 162 -6.60 -20.39 -10.60
C ILE A 162 -5.69 -21.39 -9.87
N LEU A 163 -5.02 -20.95 -8.79
CA LEU A 163 -4.14 -21.84 -8.01
C LEU A 163 -4.92 -23.00 -7.39
N ARG A 164 -6.16 -22.78 -6.94
CA ARG A 164 -7.03 -23.81 -6.41
C ARG A 164 -7.45 -24.81 -7.49
N ILE A 165 -7.78 -24.34 -8.69
CA ILE A 165 -8.09 -25.18 -9.85
C ILE A 165 -6.87 -26.04 -10.21
N ILE A 166 -5.68 -25.44 -10.31
CA ILE A 166 -4.44 -26.16 -10.59
C ILE A 166 -4.18 -27.22 -9.50
N TYR A 167 -4.30 -26.86 -8.22
CA TYR A 167 -4.11 -27.80 -7.12
C TYR A 167 -5.06 -29.00 -7.19
N HIS A 168 -6.35 -28.77 -7.50
CA HIS A 168 -7.33 -29.86 -7.60
C HIS A 168 -7.21 -30.72 -8.86
N HIS A 169 -6.56 -30.24 -9.91
CA HIS A 169 -6.38 -31.03 -11.14
C HIS A 169 -5.03 -31.75 -11.25
N PHE A 170 -4.03 -31.34 -10.47
CA PHE A 170 -2.67 -31.88 -10.59
C PHE A 170 -2.14 -32.56 -9.31
N LEU A 171 -2.89 -32.52 -8.23
CA LEU A 171 -2.65 -33.22 -6.96
C LEU A 171 -3.87 -33.99 -6.48
#